data_1f1d3ec3bf18a1f68f335c075733ec64
#
_entry.id   1f1d3ec3bf18a1f68f335c075733ec64
#
_cell.length_a   1.000
_cell.length_b   1.000
_cell.length_c   1.000
_cell.angle_alpha   90.00
_cell.angle_beta   90.00
_cell.angle_gamma   90.00
#
_symmetry.space_group_name_H-M   'P 1'
#
loop_
_entity.id
_entity.type
_entity.pdbx_description
1 polymer ?
#
loop_
_entity_poly.entity_id
_entity_poly.type
_entity_poly.pdbx_seq_one_letter_code
_entity_poly.pdbx_strand_id
1 'polypeptide(L)'
;MAIIKPNNNTISAITALPAAIATGKVLQVVQDTKLDRSEISVSSAGTFVDISGLSVNITPSSTSSKILVQAFVNGSQNVGTAGGFFTLKRDSTEIFRGDAASNRQRATGNLASYSNAYINGNTPVFLDSPSSTSELTYKVSVCSDGSNTTVYINRPSSNNDNASYIAGSSSIIVMEIA
;
A
#
# COMPACT_ATOMS: atom_id res chain seq x y z
N MET A 1 3.23 -53.68 -4.34
CA MET A 1 2.87 -52.42 -3.71
C MET A 1 1.51 -51.99 -4.23
N ALA A 2 0.46 -51.96 -3.40
CA ALA A 2 -0.87 -51.61 -3.85
C ALA A 2 -0.97 -50.06 -4.00
N ILE A 3 -1.31 -49.61 -5.19
CA ILE A 3 -1.58 -48.18 -5.44
C ILE A 3 -3.00 -47.90 -4.94
N ILE A 4 -3.12 -47.21 -3.81
CA ILE A 4 -4.42 -46.71 -3.32
C ILE A 4 -4.80 -45.52 -4.18
N LYS A 5 -5.83 -45.67 -5.02
CA LYS A 5 -6.40 -44.51 -5.75
C LYS A 5 -7.23 -43.67 -4.78
N PRO A 6 -6.92 -42.37 -4.62
CA PRO A 6 -7.76 -41.49 -3.80
C PRO A 6 -9.16 -41.40 -4.41
N ASN A 7 -10.19 -41.50 -3.59
CA ASN A 7 -11.59 -41.21 -3.97
C ASN A 7 -12.10 -39.98 -3.20
N ASN A 8 -13.31 -39.51 -3.50
CA ASN A 8 -13.88 -38.33 -2.87
C ASN A 8 -13.94 -38.44 -1.34
N ASN A 9 -14.15 -39.65 -0.78
CA ASN A 9 -14.16 -39.85 0.68
C ASN A 9 -12.75 -39.79 1.27
N THR A 10 -11.72 -40.25 0.54
CA THR A 10 -10.31 -40.17 0.98
C THR A 10 -9.84 -38.71 1.00
N ILE A 11 -10.29 -37.89 0.04
CA ILE A 11 -9.94 -36.46 -0.05
C ILE A 11 -10.67 -35.66 1.03
N SER A 12 -11.93 -35.96 1.32
CA SER A 12 -12.69 -35.29 2.38
C SER A 12 -12.19 -35.59 3.79
N ALA A 13 -11.47 -36.72 3.97
CA ALA A 13 -10.84 -37.06 5.23
C ALA A 13 -9.46 -36.42 5.47
N ILE A 14 -8.91 -35.74 4.48
CA ILE A 14 -7.66 -34.95 4.65
C ILE A 14 -7.97 -33.64 5.36
N THR A 15 -7.87 -33.69 6.67
CA THR A 15 -8.08 -32.51 7.53
C THR A 15 -6.83 -31.61 7.64
N ALA A 16 -5.66 -32.15 7.26
CA ALA A 16 -4.42 -31.39 7.20
C ALA A 16 -3.48 -31.99 6.14
N LEU A 17 -2.80 -31.18 5.37
CA LEU A 17 -1.70 -31.62 4.52
C LEU A 17 -0.48 -31.98 5.38
N PRO A 18 0.31 -33.03 5.00
CA PRO A 18 1.56 -33.31 5.69
C PRO A 18 2.43 -32.05 5.78
N ALA A 19 3.11 -31.86 6.90
CA ALA A 19 3.97 -30.69 7.15
C ALA A 19 5.10 -30.51 6.11
N ALA A 20 5.42 -31.53 5.33
CA ALA A 20 6.38 -31.46 4.23
C ALA A 20 5.82 -30.82 2.95
N ILE A 21 4.52 -30.58 2.84
CA ILE A 21 3.92 -29.80 1.76
C ILE A 21 3.83 -28.36 2.23
N ALA A 22 4.90 -27.61 1.98
CA ALA A 22 4.92 -26.16 2.22
C ALA A 22 3.92 -25.49 1.29
N THR A 23 2.70 -25.31 1.75
CA THR A 23 1.71 -24.48 1.05
C THR A 23 1.65 -23.15 1.76
N GLY A 24 2.18 -22.10 1.11
CA GLY A 24 1.87 -20.74 1.55
C GLY A 24 0.35 -20.56 1.49
N LYS A 25 -0.29 -20.36 2.64
CA LYS A 25 -1.72 -20.10 2.72
C LYS A 25 -1.99 -18.63 2.90
N VAL A 26 -2.90 -18.09 2.10
CA VAL A 26 -3.53 -16.81 2.44
C VAL A 26 -4.55 -17.10 3.53
N LEU A 27 -4.34 -16.56 4.73
CA LEU A 27 -5.18 -16.82 5.91
C LEU A 27 -6.31 -15.79 6.02
N GLN A 28 -6.03 -14.54 5.69
CA GLN A 28 -7.01 -13.46 5.66
C GLN A 28 -6.61 -12.40 4.63
N VAL A 29 -7.60 -11.67 4.14
CA VAL A 29 -7.44 -10.56 3.21
C VAL A 29 -8.27 -9.40 3.72
N VAL A 30 -7.67 -8.22 3.83
CA VAL A 30 -8.35 -6.99 4.21
C VAL A 30 -8.04 -5.92 3.19
N GLN A 31 -9.04 -5.13 2.80
CA GLN A 31 -8.91 -4.07 1.81
C GLN A 31 -9.61 -2.80 2.27
N ASP A 32 -9.03 -1.65 1.93
CA ASP A 32 -9.70 -0.35 1.96
C ASP A 32 -9.56 0.34 0.60
N THR A 33 -10.58 1.12 0.23
CA THR A 33 -10.64 1.83 -1.05
C THR A 33 -11.01 3.29 -0.84
N LYS A 34 -10.22 4.16 -1.43
CA LYS A 34 -10.47 5.60 -1.44
C LYS A 34 -10.95 6.03 -2.82
N LEU A 35 -12.21 6.39 -2.93
CA LEU A 35 -12.84 6.84 -4.18
C LEU A 35 -12.95 8.37 -4.24
N ASP A 36 -12.98 9.03 -3.09
CA ASP A 36 -13.03 10.48 -3.01
C ASP A 36 -11.69 11.13 -3.40
N ARG A 37 -11.80 12.33 -3.93
CA ARG A 37 -10.67 13.21 -4.21
C ARG A 37 -10.30 13.98 -2.96
N SER A 38 -9.01 14.08 -2.63
CA SER A 38 -8.56 14.82 -1.45
C SER A 38 -7.28 15.60 -1.70
N GLU A 39 -7.07 16.59 -0.84
CA GLU A 39 -5.90 17.43 -0.79
C GLU A 39 -5.22 17.24 0.57
N ILE A 40 -3.91 17.04 0.55
CA ILE A 40 -3.13 16.82 1.76
C ILE A 40 -2.09 17.91 1.87
N SER A 41 -2.26 18.79 2.87
CA SER A 41 -1.30 19.84 3.17
C SER A 41 -0.06 19.26 3.82
N VAL A 42 1.11 19.52 3.25
CA VAL A 42 2.43 19.18 3.79
C VAL A 42 3.07 20.46 4.32
N SER A 43 3.06 20.65 5.63
CA SER A 43 3.59 21.84 6.28
C SER A 43 5.13 21.91 6.28
N SER A 44 5.78 20.76 6.37
CA SER A 44 7.25 20.65 6.41
C SER A 44 7.76 19.68 5.37
N ALA A 45 8.77 20.07 4.61
CA ALA A 45 9.42 19.23 3.62
C ALA A 45 9.89 17.90 4.24
N GLY A 46 9.67 16.80 3.52
CA GLY A 46 10.08 15.46 3.93
C GLY A 46 9.26 14.83 5.06
N THR A 47 8.27 15.53 5.62
CA THR A 47 7.40 14.97 6.66
C THR A 47 6.22 14.24 6.03
N PHE A 48 6.10 12.95 6.34
CA PHE A 48 5.01 12.12 5.82
C PHE A 48 3.72 12.31 6.62
N VAL A 49 2.64 12.67 5.90
CA VAL A 49 1.27 12.82 6.40
C VAL A 49 0.43 11.65 5.89
N ASP A 50 -0.34 11.03 6.77
CA ASP A 50 -1.15 9.86 6.41
C ASP A 50 -2.33 10.26 5.50
N ILE A 51 -2.64 9.44 4.49
CA ILE A 51 -3.80 9.62 3.63
C ILE A 51 -5.03 9.09 4.36
N SER A 52 -5.94 9.97 4.75
CA SER A 52 -7.22 9.57 5.37
C SER A 52 -8.04 8.70 4.39
N GLY A 53 -8.57 7.57 4.88
CA GLY A 53 -9.33 6.62 4.08
C GLY A 53 -8.47 5.74 3.17
N LEU A 54 -7.18 5.58 3.48
CA LEU A 54 -6.28 4.64 2.80
C LEU A 54 -5.43 3.90 3.83
N SER A 55 -6.11 3.14 4.70
CA SER A 55 -5.50 2.34 5.76
C SER A 55 -6.34 1.10 6.08
N VAL A 56 -5.68 0.01 6.45
CA VAL A 56 -6.31 -1.25 6.85
C VAL A 56 -5.71 -1.79 8.13
N ASN A 57 -6.54 -2.38 8.97
CA ASN A 57 -6.10 -3.10 10.16
C ASN A 57 -6.10 -4.60 9.91
N ILE A 58 -5.08 -5.28 10.40
CA ILE A 58 -4.97 -6.74 10.34
C ILE A 58 -4.35 -7.27 11.62
N THR A 59 -4.88 -8.37 12.14
CA THR A 59 -4.31 -9.06 13.31
C THR A 59 -3.73 -10.40 12.85
N PRO A 60 -2.39 -10.52 12.73
CA PRO A 60 -1.78 -11.77 12.30
C PRO A 60 -2.05 -12.92 13.27
N SER A 61 -2.30 -14.11 12.76
CA SER A 61 -2.58 -15.30 13.57
C SER A 61 -1.33 -15.93 14.18
N SER A 62 -0.14 -15.59 13.67
CA SER A 62 1.16 -16.08 14.15
C SER A 62 2.24 -15.02 14.03
N THR A 63 3.21 -15.05 14.93
CA THR A 63 4.44 -14.24 14.83
C THR A 63 5.34 -14.62 13.65
N SER A 64 5.14 -15.80 13.06
CA SER A 64 5.85 -16.23 11.84
C SER A 64 5.13 -15.80 10.55
N SER A 65 3.87 -15.35 10.63
CA SER A 65 3.12 -14.90 9.46
C SER A 65 3.79 -13.70 8.79
N LYS A 66 3.69 -13.68 7.47
CA LYS A 66 4.08 -12.54 6.63
C LYS A 66 2.83 -11.77 6.22
N ILE A 67 2.97 -10.47 6.01
CA ILE A 67 1.89 -9.64 5.49
C ILE A 67 2.29 -9.11 4.11
N LEU A 68 1.60 -9.59 3.08
CA LEU A 68 1.73 -9.02 1.75
C LEU A 68 0.92 -7.73 1.69
N VAL A 69 1.59 -6.62 1.52
CA VAL A 69 1.00 -5.28 1.37
C VAL A 69 1.04 -4.92 -0.10
N GLN A 70 -0.11 -4.61 -0.68
CA GLN A 70 -0.24 -4.08 -2.02
C GLN A 70 -1.10 -2.82 -1.96
N ALA A 71 -0.62 -1.74 -2.55
CA ALA A 71 -1.41 -0.53 -2.67
C ALA A 71 -1.49 -0.09 -4.15
N PHE A 72 -2.56 0.59 -4.50
CA PHE A 72 -2.69 1.35 -5.72
C PHE A 72 -2.92 2.80 -5.34
N VAL A 73 -1.96 3.66 -5.64
CA VAL A 73 -1.95 5.05 -5.18
C VAL A 73 -1.94 5.98 -6.38
N ASN A 74 -3.01 6.71 -6.57
CA ASN A 74 -3.14 7.74 -7.58
C ASN A 74 -3.02 9.12 -6.96
N GLY A 75 -2.11 9.92 -7.47
CA GLY A 75 -1.94 11.28 -6.98
C GLY A 75 -1.16 12.18 -7.91
N SER A 76 -1.07 13.42 -7.52
CA SER A 76 -0.32 14.43 -8.26
C SER A 76 0.20 15.52 -7.31
N GLN A 77 1.05 16.37 -7.86
CA GLN A 77 1.46 17.63 -7.26
C GLN A 77 1.61 18.68 -8.37
N ASN A 78 1.58 19.95 -8.03
CA ASN A 78 1.77 21.03 -9.01
C ASN A 78 3.11 20.89 -9.73
N VAL A 79 3.07 20.92 -11.05
CA VAL A 79 4.28 20.88 -11.88
C VAL A 79 5.17 22.08 -11.57
N GLY A 80 6.45 21.80 -11.35
CA GLY A 80 7.48 22.82 -11.16
C GLY A 80 7.53 23.46 -9.77
N THR A 81 6.73 23.00 -8.80
CA THR A 81 6.75 23.56 -7.44
C THR A 81 7.54 22.70 -6.45
N ALA A 82 7.27 21.42 -6.43
CA ALA A 82 7.92 20.47 -5.51
C ALA A 82 7.63 19.01 -5.97
N GLY A 83 8.42 18.05 -5.50
CA GLY A 83 8.16 16.63 -5.71
C GLY A 83 7.20 16.07 -4.68
N GLY A 84 6.14 15.37 -5.11
CA GLY A 84 5.28 14.57 -4.26
C GLY A 84 5.82 13.15 -4.12
N PHE A 85 5.90 12.63 -2.91
CA PHE A 85 6.37 11.28 -2.63
C PHE A 85 5.37 10.55 -1.73
N PHE A 86 5.39 9.22 -1.77
CA PHE A 86 4.59 8.41 -0.87
C PHE A 86 5.43 7.30 -0.24
N THR A 87 4.98 6.80 0.91
CA THR A 87 5.56 5.65 1.59
C THR A 87 4.47 4.75 2.17
N LEU A 88 4.79 3.47 2.33
CA LEU A 88 4.00 2.54 3.13
C LEU A 88 4.42 2.66 4.59
N LYS A 89 3.44 2.61 5.49
CA LYS A 89 3.68 2.53 6.93
C LYS A 89 2.99 1.31 7.53
N ARG A 90 3.63 0.74 8.56
CA ARG A 90 3.00 -0.12 9.55
C ARG A 90 2.98 0.65 10.86
N ASP A 91 1.82 0.93 11.37
CA ASP A 91 1.60 1.81 12.52
C ASP A 91 2.27 3.19 12.31
N SER A 92 3.31 3.50 13.07
CA SER A 92 4.12 4.70 12.91
C SER A 92 5.42 4.47 12.14
N THR A 93 5.75 3.22 11.81
CA THR A 93 7.01 2.86 11.16
C THR A 93 6.88 2.91 9.65
N GLU A 94 7.74 3.67 9.00
CA GLU A 94 7.86 3.68 7.55
C GLU A 94 8.55 2.39 7.07
N ILE A 95 7.86 1.63 6.23
CA ILE A 95 8.34 0.38 5.65
C ILE A 95 8.50 0.55 4.13
N PHE A 96 9.29 -0.31 3.50
CA PHE A 96 9.48 -0.34 2.04
C PHE A 96 9.86 1.02 1.45
N ARG A 97 10.94 1.59 1.88
CA ARG A 97 11.51 2.83 1.31
C ARG A 97 12.96 2.66 0.91
N GLY A 98 13.41 3.46 -0.05
CA GLY A 98 14.77 3.42 -0.58
C GLY A 98 15.85 3.62 0.49
N ASP A 99 17.08 3.18 0.20
CA ASP A 99 18.24 3.36 1.06
C ASP A 99 18.60 4.83 1.24
N ALA A 100 19.32 5.13 2.33
CA ALA A 100 19.82 6.47 2.58
C ALA A 100 20.86 6.86 1.52
N ALA A 101 20.67 8.04 0.92
CA ALA A 101 21.57 8.54 -0.12
C ALA A 101 21.76 10.07 0.06
N SER A 102 22.62 10.45 0.96
CA SER A 102 22.86 11.86 1.31
C SER A 102 21.54 12.58 1.66
N ASN A 103 21.24 13.72 1.01
CA ASN A 103 20.06 14.54 1.26
C ASN A 103 18.80 14.11 0.46
N ARG A 104 18.83 12.96 -0.23
CA ARG A 104 17.69 12.49 -1.02
C ARG A 104 16.54 12.05 -0.10
N GLN A 105 15.32 12.45 -0.46
CA GLN A 105 14.11 11.98 0.23
C GLN A 105 13.96 10.47 0.05
N ARG A 106 13.89 9.74 1.16
CA ARG A 106 13.60 8.30 1.14
C ARG A 106 12.09 8.10 1.07
N ALA A 107 11.65 7.36 0.07
CA ALA A 107 10.23 7.09 -0.18
C ALA A 107 10.06 5.72 -0.84
N THR A 108 8.83 5.22 -0.92
CA THR A 108 8.45 4.06 -1.72
C THR A 108 8.36 4.42 -3.21
N GLY A 109 7.85 5.62 -3.51
CA GLY A 109 7.73 6.12 -4.87
C GLY A 109 7.35 7.58 -4.93
N ASN A 110 7.09 8.08 -6.14
CA ASN A 110 6.73 9.46 -6.35
C ASN A 110 5.33 9.61 -6.97
N LEU A 111 4.70 10.76 -6.72
CA LEU A 111 3.42 11.19 -7.28
C LEU A 111 3.58 12.41 -8.21
N ALA A 112 4.83 12.74 -8.56
CA ALA A 112 5.09 13.87 -9.45
C ALA A 112 4.46 13.62 -10.82
N SER A 113 3.73 14.60 -11.32
CA SER A 113 3.13 14.59 -12.65
C SER A 113 3.84 15.60 -13.56
N TYR A 114 3.92 15.29 -14.84
CA TYR A 114 4.49 16.21 -15.83
C TYR A 114 3.49 17.28 -16.31
N SER A 115 2.25 17.23 -15.85
CA SER A 115 1.21 18.20 -16.17
C SER A 115 0.24 18.33 -15.01
N ASN A 116 -0.28 19.54 -14.82
CA ASN A 116 -1.30 19.82 -13.81
C ASN A 116 -2.66 19.16 -14.12
N ALA A 117 -2.84 18.59 -15.31
CA ALA A 117 -4.05 17.87 -15.73
C ALA A 117 -4.00 16.36 -15.47
N TYR A 118 -2.85 15.82 -15.09
CA TYR A 118 -2.67 14.39 -14.96
C TYR A 118 -2.35 13.94 -13.53
N ILE A 119 -2.60 12.67 -13.25
CA ILE A 119 -2.19 11.97 -12.04
C ILE A 119 -1.16 10.92 -12.38
N ASN A 120 -0.36 10.54 -11.40
CA ASN A 120 0.59 9.43 -11.46
C ASN A 120 0.07 8.27 -10.60
N GLY A 121 -0.06 7.09 -11.21
CA GLY A 121 -0.48 5.86 -10.54
C GLY A 121 0.73 4.99 -10.18
N ASN A 122 0.76 4.51 -8.95
CA ASN A 122 1.81 3.63 -8.43
C ASN A 122 1.19 2.40 -7.80
N THR A 123 1.83 1.24 -7.99
CA THR A 123 1.37 -0.04 -7.42
C THR A 123 2.51 -0.70 -6.64
N PRO A 124 2.87 -0.20 -5.45
CA PRO A 124 3.87 -0.84 -4.62
C PRO A 124 3.35 -2.19 -4.10
N VAL A 125 4.26 -3.17 -4.06
CA VAL A 125 4.04 -4.49 -3.46
C VAL A 125 5.19 -4.78 -2.51
N PHE A 126 4.89 -5.13 -1.27
CA PHE A 126 5.88 -5.40 -0.23
C PHE A 126 5.44 -6.55 0.67
N LEU A 127 6.33 -7.50 0.94
CA LEU A 127 6.11 -8.58 1.88
C LEU A 127 6.78 -8.23 3.21
N ASP A 128 5.97 -7.84 4.18
CA ASP A 128 6.41 -7.46 5.53
C ASP A 128 6.52 -8.69 6.46
N SER A 129 7.37 -8.57 7.46
CA SER A 129 7.60 -9.57 8.52
C SER A 129 7.41 -8.90 9.87
N PRO A 130 6.17 -8.71 10.32
CA PRO A 130 5.90 -7.91 11.52
C PRO A 130 6.30 -8.58 12.83
N SER A 131 6.41 -9.91 12.85
CA SER A 131 6.70 -10.73 14.03
C SER A 131 5.76 -10.42 15.21
N SER A 132 4.48 -10.21 14.93
CA SER A 132 3.46 -9.78 15.89
C SER A 132 2.16 -10.56 15.70
N THR A 133 1.41 -10.73 16.77
CA THR A 133 0.01 -11.18 16.78
C THR A 133 -0.94 -10.10 17.31
N SER A 134 -0.44 -8.90 17.55
CA SER A 134 -1.28 -7.73 17.84
C SER A 134 -1.86 -7.14 16.57
N GLU A 135 -2.95 -6.39 16.69
CA GLU A 135 -3.48 -5.61 15.58
C GLU A 135 -2.43 -4.62 15.07
N LEU A 136 -2.28 -4.58 13.75
CA LEU A 136 -1.35 -3.71 13.01
C LEU A 136 -2.13 -2.88 12.00
N THR A 137 -1.79 -1.61 11.87
CA THR A 137 -2.37 -0.72 10.88
C THR A 137 -1.38 -0.50 9.72
N TYR A 138 -1.75 -0.95 8.52
CA TYR A 138 -1.02 -0.63 7.29
C TYR A 138 -1.67 0.54 6.59
N LYS A 139 -0.88 1.52 6.15
CA LYS A 139 -1.38 2.75 5.55
C LYS A 139 -0.41 3.35 4.54
N VAL A 140 -0.95 4.23 3.71
CA VAL A 140 -0.16 5.05 2.79
C VAL A 140 -0.06 6.47 3.36
N SER A 141 1.15 7.03 3.29
CA SER A 141 1.42 8.41 3.69
C SER A 141 2.14 9.14 2.56
N VAL A 142 1.95 10.43 2.47
CA VAL A 142 2.57 11.30 1.45
C VAL A 142 3.40 12.38 2.09
N CYS A 143 4.45 12.80 1.41
CA CYS A 143 5.20 14.01 1.72
C CYS A 143 5.55 14.77 0.46
N SER A 144 6.19 15.92 0.64
CA SER A 144 6.75 16.75 -0.42
C SER A 144 8.18 17.14 -0.07
N ASP A 145 9.01 17.45 -1.06
CA ASP A 145 10.31 18.08 -0.86
C ASP A 145 10.21 19.59 -0.60
N GLY A 146 9.03 20.18 -0.79
CA GLY A 146 8.70 21.57 -0.43
C GLY A 146 7.86 21.68 0.84
N SER A 147 8.06 22.76 1.61
CA SER A 147 7.20 23.11 2.74
C SER A 147 5.98 23.91 2.28
N ASN A 148 4.88 23.81 3.05
CA ASN A 148 3.61 24.49 2.75
C ASN A 148 3.10 24.21 1.33
N THR A 149 3.16 22.94 0.93
CA THR A 149 2.71 22.44 -0.37
C THR A 149 1.53 21.51 -0.20
N THR A 150 0.87 21.18 -1.32
CA THR A 150 -0.28 20.27 -1.33
C THR A 150 0.01 19.08 -2.25
N VAL A 151 -0.22 17.88 -1.73
CA VAL A 151 -0.28 16.65 -2.52
C VAL A 151 -1.76 16.30 -2.76
N TYR A 152 -2.10 16.00 -4.00
CA TYR A 152 -3.46 15.70 -4.42
C TYR A 152 -3.63 14.20 -4.61
N ILE A 153 -4.70 13.62 -4.06
CA ILE A 153 -5.01 12.20 -4.15
C ILE A 153 -6.28 12.01 -4.97
N ASN A 154 -6.23 11.08 -5.93
CA ASN A 154 -7.31 10.73 -6.85
C ASN A 154 -7.75 11.88 -7.76
N ARG A 155 -6.93 12.92 -7.88
CA ARG A 155 -7.18 14.08 -8.75
C ARG A 155 -5.88 14.71 -9.24
N PRO A 156 -5.90 15.41 -10.38
CA PRO A 156 -4.85 16.31 -10.79
C PRO A 156 -4.74 17.53 -9.86
N SER A 157 -3.62 18.22 -9.92
CA SER A 157 -3.43 19.47 -9.17
C SER A 157 -4.39 20.57 -9.65
N SER A 158 -4.61 20.71 -10.95
CA SER A 158 -5.71 21.53 -11.47
C SER A 158 -7.04 20.80 -11.32
N ASN A 159 -8.10 21.54 -10.96
CA ASN A 159 -9.43 20.97 -10.69
C ASN A 159 -10.49 21.53 -11.66
N ASN A 160 -10.19 21.51 -12.95
CA ASN A 160 -11.13 21.98 -13.97
C ASN A 160 -12.19 20.90 -14.23
N ASP A 161 -13.43 21.32 -14.41
CA ASP A 161 -14.54 20.45 -14.83
C ASP A 161 -14.50 20.26 -16.35
N ASN A 162 -13.66 19.33 -16.78
CA ASN A 162 -13.40 19.05 -18.19
C ASN A 162 -12.99 17.59 -18.36
N ALA A 163 -13.42 16.95 -19.44
CA ALA A 163 -13.14 15.55 -19.73
C ALA A 163 -11.65 15.17 -19.86
N SER A 164 -10.76 16.17 -19.97
CA SER A 164 -9.30 15.95 -19.94
C SER A 164 -8.74 15.79 -18.54
N TYR A 165 -9.54 16.00 -17.48
CA TYR A 165 -9.13 15.88 -16.08
C TYR A 165 -9.72 14.60 -15.47
N ILE A 166 -8.87 13.76 -14.94
CA ILE A 166 -9.27 12.47 -14.38
C ILE A 166 -9.73 12.59 -12.93
N ALA A 167 -10.76 11.83 -12.58
CA ALA A 167 -11.07 11.44 -11.21
C ALA A 167 -10.62 9.98 -11.02
N GLY A 168 -9.58 9.78 -10.24
CA GLY A 168 -8.99 8.48 -9.99
C GLY A 168 -9.54 7.80 -8.73
N SER A 169 -9.01 6.63 -8.43
CA SER A 169 -9.25 5.90 -7.18
C SER A 169 -7.93 5.34 -6.65
N SER A 170 -7.87 5.10 -5.35
CA SER A 170 -6.74 4.44 -4.70
C SER A 170 -7.24 3.31 -3.81
N SER A 171 -6.41 2.33 -3.54
CA SER A 171 -6.73 1.22 -2.64
C SER A 171 -5.50 0.72 -1.92
N ILE A 172 -5.72 0.08 -0.78
CA ILE A 172 -4.71 -0.73 -0.08
C ILE A 172 -5.31 -2.07 0.26
N ILE A 173 -4.58 -3.14 0.00
CA ILE A 173 -4.95 -4.51 0.35
C ILE A 173 -3.79 -5.16 1.09
N VAL A 174 -4.09 -5.88 2.15
CA VAL A 174 -3.13 -6.68 2.90
C VAL A 174 -3.60 -8.12 2.99
N MET A 175 -2.67 -9.05 2.89
CA MET A 175 -2.93 -10.49 2.95
C MET A 175 -1.98 -11.12 3.95
N GLU A 176 -2.51 -11.86 4.91
CA GLU A 176 -1.70 -12.70 5.78
C GLU A 176 -1.31 -13.99 5.06
N ILE A 177 -0.02 -14.25 5.03
CA ILE A 177 0.60 -15.45 4.44
C ILE A 177 1.20 -16.29 5.58
N ALA A 178 0.79 -17.56 5.68
CA ALA A 178 1.32 -18.52 6.67
C ALA A 178 2.67 -19.09 6.23
#